data_1ae0d2c0e44dfc2552d6a37c8ff1ca3f
#
_entry.id   1ae0d2c0e44dfc2552d6a37c8ff1ca3f
#
_cell.length_a   1.000
_cell.length_b   1.000
_cell.length_c   1.000
_cell.angle_alpha   90.00
_cell.angle_beta   90.00
_cell.angle_gamma   90.00
#
_symmetry.space_group_name_H-M   'P 1'
#
loop_
_entity.id
_entity.type
_entity.pdbx_description
1 polymer ?
#
loop_
_entity_poly.entity_id
_entity_poly.type
_entity_poly.pdbx_seq_one_letter_code
_entity_poly.pdbx_strand_id
1 'polypeptide(L)'
;MLARMSLETLELQSGDHPVASIIVLHGLGADGNDFVPIAEQLDLSAVGPVRFVFPSAPVRPVTINGGYPMRAWYDILGADLVRREDEAGLRQSAAEIQALLDREAERGIPPARQVLMGFSQGCAMALMVGLRAPQRLAGLVAWSGYLPLAASTAAERSPANAGVPILMGHGRFDTMVVPARGLAARDALLALGYPVQWHDYPMEHSVCPEEITDLNRWLLQVLALA
;
A
#
# COMPACT_ATOMS: atom_id res chain seq x y z
N MET A 1 -8.84 8.47 27.55
CA MET A 1 -9.07 7.60 26.37
C MET A 1 -9.24 8.54 25.18
N LEU A 2 -8.16 8.81 24.44
CA LEU A 2 -8.23 9.62 23.23
C LEU A 2 -9.09 8.85 22.21
N ALA A 3 -10.15 9.48 21.70
CA ALA A 3 -10.94 8.91 20.63
C ALA A 3 -9.98 8.59 19.47
N ARG A 4 -9.87 7.31 19.08
CA ARG A 4 -9.18 6.93 17.86
C ARG A 4 -9.89 7.65 16.71
N MET A 5 -9.24 8.64 16.11
CA MET A 5 -9.77 9.26 14.91
C MET A 5 -9.71 8.18 13.82
N SER A 6 -10.87 7.70 13.39
CA SER A 6 -10.96 6.78 12.25
C SER A 6 -10.66 7.59 10.99
N LEU A 7 -9.81 7.04 10.11
CA LEU A 7 -9.60 7.61 8.79
C LEU A 7 -10.93 7.72 8.03
N GLU A 8 -11.12 8.82 7.32
CA GLU A 8 -12.20 8.94 6.34
C GLU A 8 -11.99 7.89 5.26
N THR A 9 -13.00 7.09 4.95
CA THR A 9 -12.92 6.00 3.96
C THR A 9 -14.05 6.09 2.94
N LEU A 10 -13.70 5.95 1.67
CA LEU A 10 -14.64 5.61 0.60
C LEU A 10 -14.61 4.09 0.42
N GLU A 11 -15.74 3.47 0.09
CA GLU A 11 -15.83 2.04 -0.15
C GLU A 11 -16.57 1.76 -1.47
N LEU A 12 -16.05 0.77 -2.22
CA LEU A 12 -16.68 0.20 -3.40
C LEU A 12 -16.82 -1.31 -3.20
N GLN A 13 -17.96 -1.88 -3.58
CA GLN A 13 -18.16 -3.34 -3.52
C GLN A 13 -18.64 -3.86 -4.86
N SER A 14 -18.06 -4.96 -5.32
CA SER A 14 -18.48 -5.59 -6.59
C SER A 14 -19.68 -6.51 -6.44
N GLY A 15 -20.27 -6.61 -5.24
CA GLY A 15 -21.48 -7.41 -4.96
C GLY A 15 -21.75 -7.54 -3.47
N ASP A 16 -22.85 -8.20 -3.13
CA ASP A 16 -23.23 -8.47 -1.75
C ASP A 16 -22.32 -9.53 -1.11
N HIS A 17 -22.11 -9.43 0.19
CA HIS A 17 -21.30 -10.36 0.98
C HIS A 17 -19.87 -10.55 0.45
N PRO A 18 -19.02 -9.50 0.47
CA PRO A 18 -17.65 -9.58 -0.02
C PRO A 18 -16.84 -10.65 0.72
N VAL A 19 -16.10 -11.43 -0.07
CA VAL A 19 -15.26 -12.54 0.40
C VAL A 19 -13.77 -12.18 0.48
N ALA A 20 -13.41 -11.00 -0.01
CA ALA A 20 -12.07 -10.44 0.06
C ALA A 20 -12.15 -8.92 0.18
N SER A 21 -11.08 -8.28 0.67
CA SER A 21 -10.96 -6.83 0.65
C SER A 21 -9.59 -6.37 0.17
N ILE A 22 -9.57 -5.19 -0.46
CA ILE A 22 -8.38 -4.52 -0.95
C ILE A 22 -8.40 -3.11 -0.36
N ILE A 23 -7.43 -2.81 0.51
CA ILE A 23 -7.25 -1.46 1.06
C ILE A 23 -6.23 -0.75 0.19
N VAL A 24 -6.60 0.40 -0.38
CA VAL A 24 -5.81 1.14 -1.36
C VAL A 24 -5.38 2.49 -0.82
N LEU A 25 -4.08 2.68 -0.66
CA LEU A 25 -3.46 3.88 -0.07
C LEU A 25 -2.96 4.82 -1.17
N HIS A 26 -3.51 6.02 -1.24
CA HIS A 26 -3.15 7.04 -2.24
C HIS A 26 -1.78 7.67 -1.99
N GLY A 27 -1.27 8.39 -2.99
CA GLY A 27 -0.04 9.18 -2.91
C GLY A 27 -0.20 10.51 -2.17
N LEU A 28 0.90 11.22 -1.98
CA LEU A 28 0.93 12.56 -1.35
C LEU A 28 0.01 13.54 -2.07
N GLY A 29 -0.83 14.25 -1.34
CA GLY A 29 -1.72 15.28 -1.85
C GLY A 29 -3.01 14.79 -2.51
N ALA A 30 -3.14 13.50 -2.78
CA ALA A 30 -4.36 12.86 -3.27
C ALA A 30 -5.32 12.50 -2.12
N ASP A 31 -6.38 11.80 -2.42
CA ASP A 31 -7.36 11.28 -1.45
C ASP A 31 -7.91 9.91 -1.88
N GLY A 32 -8.90 9.39 -1.16
CA GLY A 32 -9.49 8.09 -1.43
C GLY A 32 -10.15 7.95 -2.81
N ASN A 33 -10.49 9.04 -3.50
CA ASN A 33 -11.10 8.96 -4.84
C ASN A 33 -10.09 8.62 -5.94
N ASP A 34 -8.80 8.85 -5.71
CA ASP A 34 -7.74 8.77 -6.72
C ASP A 34 -7.67 7.40 -7.42
N PHE A 35 -7.90 6.32 -6.68
CA PHE A 35 -7.80 4.95 -7.17
C PHE A 35 -9.14 4.26 -7.48
N VAL A 36 -10.27 4.92 -7.28
CA VAL A 36 -11.59 4.38 -7.63
C VAL A 36 -11.68 3.98 -9.11
N PRO A 37 -11.26 4.82 -10.07
CA PRO A 37 -11.32 4.47 -11.50
C PRO A 37 -10.44 3.26 -11.87
N ILE A 38 -9.39 2.96 -11.10
CA ILE A 38 -8.55 1.78 -11.30
C ILE A 38 -9.28 0.52 -10.79
N ALA A 39 -9.88 0.60 -9.61
CA ALA A 39 -10.66 -0.50 -9.05
C ALA A 39 -11.84 -0.91 -9.95
N GLU A 40 -12.49 0.06 -10.59
CA GLU A 40 -13.59 -0.16 -11.54
C GLU A 40 -13.15 -0.89 -12.83
N GLN A 41 -11.87 -0.86 -13.17
CA GLN A 41 -11.31 -1.56 -14.33
C GLN A 41 -10.92 -3.01 -14.03
N LEU A 42 -10.90 -3.43 -12.75
CA LEU A 42 -10.50 -4.77 -12.36
C LEU A 42 -11.67 -5.76 -12.50
N ASP A 43 -11.42 -6.88 -13.16
CA ASP A 43 -12.33 -8.02 -13.19
C ASP A 43 -11.86 -9.09 -12.21
N LEU A 44 -12.45 -9.09 -11.02
CA LEU A 44 -12.21 -10.07 -9.97
C LEU A 44 -13.39 -11.04 -9.78
N SER A 45 -14.24 -11.19 -10.78
CA SER A 45 -15.45 -12.04 -10.72
C SER A 45 -15.14 -13.48 -10.34
N ALA A 46 -13.97 -14.01 -10.75
CA ALA A 46 -13.50 -15.34 -10.38
C ALA A 46 -13.14 -15.50 -8.89
N VAL A 47 -12.91 -14.39 -8.16
CA VAL A 47 -12.69 -14.38 -6.70
C VAL A 47 -14.02 -14.40 -5.95
N GLY A 48 -15.07 -13.82 -6.52
CA GLY A 48 -16.33 -13.47 -5.89
C GLY A 48 -16.41 -11.98 -5.55
N PRO A 49 -17.41 -11.56 -4.76
CA PRO A 49 -17.55 -10.15 -4.36
C PRO A 49 -16.34 -9.66 -3.56
N VAL A 50 -15.79 -8.51 -3.96
CA VAL A 50 -14.63 -7.86 -3.33
C VAL A 50 -15.04 -6.49 -2.81
N ARG A 51 -14.55 -6.12 -1.62
CA ARG A 51 -14.65 -4.77 -1.09
C ARG A 51 -13.33 -4.05 -1.29
N PHE A 52 -13.40 -2.89 -1.93
CA PHE A 52 -12.31 -1.92 -1.96
C PHE A 52 -12.53 -0.88 -0.87
N VAL A 53 -11.48 -0.55 -0.13
CA VAL A 53 -11.49 0.48 0.92
C VAL A 53 -10.42 1.51 0.55
N PHE A 54 -10.84 2.76 0.38
CA PHE A 54 -9.99 3.86 -0.01
C PHE A 54 -9.94 4.88 1.13
N PRO A 55 -9.02 4.74 2.08
CA PRO A 55 -8.86 5.73 3.13
C PRO A 55 -8.19 7.01 2.60
N SER A 56 -8.60 8.15 3.15
CA SER A 56 -7.93 9.43 2.95
C SER A 56 -6.98 9.72 4.09
N ALA A 57 -5.71 10.02 3.77
CA ALA A 57 -4.74 10.45 4.76
C ALA A 57 -5.16 11.77 5.42
N PRO A 58 -4.79 12.01 6.68
CA PRO A 58 -5.06 13.29 7.33
C PRO A 58 -4.32 14.43 6.63
N VAL A 59 -4.90 15.65 6.73
CA VAL A 59 -4.22 16.87 6.27
C VAL A 59 -3.17 17.27 7.31
N ARG A 60 -1.93 17.44 6.85
CA ARG A 60 -0.81 17.88 7.68
C ARG A 60 0.13 18.78 6.90
N PRO A 61 0.92 19.65 7.57
CA PRO A 61 2.01 20.36 6.91
C PRO A 61 3.04 19.39 6.34
N VAL A 62 3.53 19.64 5.11
CA VAL A 62 4.56 18.84 4.45
C VAL A 62 5.81 19.67 4.25
N THR A 63 6.88 19.32 4.95
CA THR A 63 8.11 20.12 5.07
C THR A 63 8.79 20.38 3.72
N ILE A 64 8.90 19.35 2.85
CA ILE A 64 9.53 19.51 1.53
C ILE A 64 8.78 20.49 0.63
N ASN A 65 7.47 20.69 0.89
CA ASN A 65 6.60 21.63 0.19
C ASN A 65 6.45 22.96 0.96
N GLY A 66 7.45 23.36 1.72
CA GLY A 66 7.45 24.60 2.49
C GLY A 66 6.43 24.65 3.64
N GLY A 67 6.00 23.49 4.14
CA GLY A 67 5.01 23.38 5.20
C GLY A 67 3.55 23.53 4.70
N TYR A 68 3.32 23.49 3.39
CA TYR A 68 1.97 23.58 2.83
C TYR A 68 1.10 22.41 3.33
N PRO A 69 -0.12 22.68 3.88
CA PRO A 69 -0.99 21.64 4.36
C PRO A 69 -1.60 20.83 3.19
N MET A 70 -1.41 19.51 3.21
CA MET A 70 -2.02 18.60 2.25
C MET A 70 -2.24 17.22 2.88
N ARG A 71 -3.04 16.37 2.23
CA ARG A 71 -3.20 14.97 2.67
C ARG A 71 -1.87 14.25 2.55
N ALA A 72 -1.38 13.71 3.66
CA ALA A 72 -0.11 13.00 3.74
C ALA A 72 -0.14 11.94 4.85
N TRP A 73 0.37 10.76 4.56
CA TRP A 73 0.50 9.69 5.55
C TRP A 73 1.58 10.01 6.59
N TYR A 74 2.66 10.67 6.17
CA TYR A 74 3.77 11.13 7.01
C TYR A 74 4.41 12.36 6.39
N ASP A 75 5.23 13.08 7.14
CA ASP A 75 5.94 14.25 6.62
C ASP A 75 7.14 13.82 5.76
N ILE A 76 7.38 14.54 4.67
CA ILE A 76 8.60 14.42 3.87
C ILE A 76 9.56 15.53 4.29
N LEU A 77 10.55 15.17 5.10
CA LEU A 77 11.48 16.10 5.73
C LEU A 77 12.55 16.66 4.77
N GLY A 78 12.73 16.05 3.60
CA GLY A 78 13.67 16.49 2.58
C GLY A 78 13.78 15.52 1.41
N ALA A 79 14.56 15.89 0.39
CA ALA A 79 14.74 15.07 -0.81
C ALA A 79 15.49 13.75 -0.55
N ASP A 80 16.28 13.68 0.53
CA ASP A 80 16.94 12.43 0.96
C ASP A 80 16.02 11.66 1.92
N LEU A 81 15.11 10.88 1.33
CA LEU A 81 14.11 10.09 2.05
C LEU A 81 14.71 8.98 2.93
N VAL A 82 16.01 8.66 2.78
CA VAL A 82 16.66 7.58 3.54
C VAL A 82 17.34 8.10 4.82
N ARG A 83 17.87 9.32 4.79
CA ARG A 83 18.61 9.88 5.92
C ARG A 83 17.75 10.55 6.97
N ARG A 84 16.55 11.00 6.60
CA ARG A 84 15.66 11.74 7.48
C ARG A 84 14.22 11.34 7.19
N GLU A 85 13.80 10.24 7.80
CA GLU A 85 12.41 9.78 7.72
C GLU A 85 11.61 10.32 8.92
N ASP A 86 10.36 10.66 8.68
CA ASP A 86 9.39 10.97 9.76
C ASP A 86 8.89 9.65 10.37
N GLU A 87 9.75 9.02 11.18
CA GLU A 87 9.41 7.74 11.83
C GLU A 87 8.14 7.84 12.68
N ALA A 88 7.94 8.95 13.38
CA ALA A 88 6.76 9.14 14.23
C ALA A 88 5.47 9.16 13.39
N GLY A 89 5.45 9.92 12.28
CA GLY A 89 4.33 9.96 11.35
C GLY A 89 4.07 8.63 10.66
N LEU A 90 5.14 7.94 10.23
CA LEU A 90 5.05 6.59 9.66
C LEU A 90 4.38 5.61 10.64
N ARG A 91 4.81 5.58 11.90
CA ARG A 91 4.26 4.69 12.93
C ARG A 91 2.83 5.04 13.32
N GLN A 92 2.50 6.33 13.39
CA GLN A 92 1.13 6.79 13.64
C GLN A 92 0.19 6.31 12.53
N SER A 93 0.50 6.61 11.27
CA SER A 93 -0.32 6.19 10.13
C SER A 93 -0.37 4.66 9.99
N ALA A 94 0.72 3.96 10.35
CA ALA A 94 0.72 2.50 10.37
C ALA A 94 -0.33 1.94 11.35
N ALA A 95 -0.46 2.53 12.54
CA ALA A 95 -1.48 2.11 13.51
C ALA A 95 -2.92 2.38 13.00
N GLU A 96 -3.13 3.49 12.28
CA GLU A 96 -4.42 3.83 11.70
C GLU A 96 -4.80 2.87 10.54
N ILE A 97 -3.83 2.51 9.69
CA ILE A 97 -4.05 1.55 8.59
C ILE A 97 -4.23 0.12 9.13
N GLN A 98 -3.47 -0.28 10.17
CA GLN A 98 -3.70 -1.57 10.83
C GLN A 98 -5.13 -1.66 11.37
N ALA A 99 -5.67 -0.60 11.94
CA ALA A 99 -7.06 -0.57 12.40
C ALA A 99 -8.09 -0.77 11.27
N LEU A 100 -7.76 -0.40 10.02
CA LEU A 100 -8.61 -0.72 8.87
C LEU A 100 -8.58 -2.22 8.52
N LEU A 101 -7.41 -2.85 8.58
CA LEU A 101 -7.27 -4.31 8.40
C LEU A 101 -8.06 -5.07 9.47
N ASP A 102 -7.95 -4.63 10.73
CA ASP A 102 -8.70 -5.21 11.86
C ASP A 102 -10.21 -5.03 11.66
N ARG A 103 -10.66 -3.85 11.21
CA ARG A 103 -12.06 -3.58 10.90
C ARG A 103 -12.59 -4.51 9.80
N GLU A 104 -11.82 -4.78 8.76
CA GLU A 104 -12.23 -5.73 7.71
C GLU A 104 -12.33 -7.16 8.26
N ALA A 105 -11.45 -7.57 9.17
CA ALA A 105 -11.54 -8.86 9.84
C ALA A 105 -12.81 -8.96 10.72
N GLU A 106 -13.13 -7.90 11.49
CA GLU A 106 -14.36 -7.81 12.28
C GLU A 106 -15.63 -7.86 11.41
N ARG A 107 -15.55 -7.35 10.17
CA ARG A 107 -16.63 -7.39 9.17
C ARG A 107 -16.72 -8.73 8.42
N GLY A 108 -15.95 -9.74 8.84
CA GLY A 108 -16.01 -11.11 8.33
C GLY A 108 -15.04 -11.43 7.19
N ILE A 109 -14.12 -10.54 6.83
CA ILE A 109 -13.09 -10.81 5.81
C ILE A 109 -11.77 -11.18 6.52
N PRO A 110 -11.40 -12.47 6.55
CA PRO A 110 -10.20 -12.89 7.26
C PRO A 110 -8.93 -12.23 6.67
N PRO A 111 -7.90 -11.96 7.47
CA PRO A 111 -6.66 -11.31 7.01
C PRO A 111 -6.02 -11.99 5.79
N ALA A 112 -6.07 -13.31 5.70
CA ALA A 112 -5.58 -14.07 4.54
C ALA A 112 -6.37 -13.82 3.23
N ARG A 113 -7.45 -13.04 3.30
CA ARG A 113 -8.27 -12.57 2.16
C ARG A 113 -8.20 -11.05 2.00
N GLN A 114 -7.26 -10.39 2.68
CA GLN A 114 -7.05 -8.94 2.61
C GLN A 114 -5.75 -8.64 1.86
N VAL A 115 -5.81 -7.70 0.92
CA VAL A 115 -4.65 -7.16 0.20
C VAL A 115 -4.46 -5.71 0.64
N LEU A 116 -3.23 -5.33 0.92
CA LEU A 116 -2.86 -3.94 1.17
C LEU A 116 -2.07 -3.41 -0.03
N MET A 117 -2.60 -2.39 -0.67
CA MET A 117 -2.06 -1.77 -1.87
C MET A 117 -1.72 -0.30 -1.61
N GLY A 118 -0.67 0.21 -2.23
CA GLY A 118 -0.36 1.62 -2.17
C GLY A 118 0.47 2.13 -3.33
N PHE A 119 0.31 3.41 -3.62
CA PHE A 119 1.04 4.15 -4.64
C PHE A 119 1.86 5.27 -3.98
N SER A 120 3.12 5.46 -4.43
CA SER A 120 3.97 6.56 -3.97
C SER A 120 4.15 6.56 -2.43
N GLN A 121 3.71 7.59 -1.72
CA GLN A 121 3.69 7.63 -0.25
C GLN A 121 2.84 6.49 0.34
N GLY A 122 1.71 6.13 -0.31
CA GLY A 122 0.90 4.97 0.05
C GLY A 122 1.62 3.63 -0.13
N CYS A 123 2.51 3.51 -1.13
CA CYS A 123 3.37 2.34 -1.29
C CYS A 123 4.28 2.13 -0.08
N ALA A 124 4.93 3.20 0.40
CA ALA A 124 5.74 3.15 1.60
C ALA A 124 4.92 2.66 2.80
N MET A 125 3.67 3.15 2.94
CA MET A 125 2.77 2.71 4.01
C MET A 125 2.31 1.26 3.85
N ALA A 126 2.03 0.80 2.62
CA ALA A 126 1.64 -0.59 2.36
C ALA A 126 2.76 -1.57 2.77
N LEU A 127 4.01 -1.25 2.44
CA LEU A 127 5.17 -2.02 2.89
C LEU A 127 5.40 -1.89 4.41
N MET A 128 5.30 -0.67 4.97
CA MET A 128 5.47 -0.42 6.40
C MET A 128 4.53 -1.28 7.25
N VAL A 129 3.24 -1.28 6.89
CA VAL A 129 2.19 -2.00 7.63
C VAL A 129 2.20 -3.49 7.30
N GLY A 130 2.19 -3.84 6.01
CA GLY A 130 2.01 -5.22 5.58
C GLY A 130 3.12 -6.16 6.04
N LEU A 131 4.37 -5.69 6.05
CA LEU A 131 5.50 -6.47 6.55
C LEU A 131 5.45 -6.68 8.07
N ARG A 132 4.77 -5.79 8.81
CA ARG A 132 4.67 -5.80 10.29
C ARG A 132 3.31 -6.28 10.81
N ALA A 133 2.33 -6.48 9.94
CA ALA A 133 0.99 -6.91 10.33
C ALA A 133 1.04 -8.21 11.14
N PRO A 134 0.30 -8.30 12.26
CA PRO A 134 0.38 -9.45 13.16
C PRO A 134 -0.23 -10.73 12.57
N GLN A 135 -1.07 -10.57 11.55
CA GLN A 135 -1.75 -11.68 10.88
C GLN A 135 -1.35 -11.76 9.40
N ARG A 136 -1.39 -12.96 8.84
CA ARG A 136 -1.06 -13.22 7.43
C ARG A 136 -2.03 -12.51 6.52
N LEU A 137 -1.52 -11.63 5.63
CA LEU A 137 -2.26 -11.02 4.54
C LEU A 137 -2.23 -11.88 3.28
N ALA A 138 -3.20 -11.68 2.37
CA ALA A 138 -3.21 -12.32 1.06
C ALA A 138 -2.02 -11.85 0.19
N GLY A 139 -1.71 -10.56 0.25
CA GLY A 139 -0.61 -9.99 -0.49
C GLY A 139 -0.44 -8.49 -0.30
N LEU A 140 0.67 -7.96 -0.82
CA LEU A 140 1.00 -6.53 -0.82
C LEU A 140 1.21 -6.04 -2.25
N VAL A 141 0.71 -4.83 -2.56
CA VAL A 141 0.98 -4.15 -3.82
C VAL A 141 1.71 -2.84 -3.52
N ALA A 142 2.88 -2.67 -4.11
CA ALA A 142 3.79 -1.57 -3.84
C ALA A 142 4.18 -0.86 -5.15
N TRP A 143 3.45 0.20 -5.51
CA TRP A 143 3.61 0.93 -6.76
C TRP A 143 4.36 2.24 -6.58
N SER A 144 5.37 2.48 -7.42
CA SER A 144 6.11 3.74 -7.57
C SER A 144 6.56 4.37 -6.25
N GLY A 145 7.08 3.53 -5.32
CA GLY A 145 7.49 3.97 -3.99
C GLY A 145 8.82 3.37 -3.53
N TYR A 146 8.98 3.25 -2.23
CA TYR A 146 10.21 2.76 -1.59
C TYR A 146 9.89 2.05 -0.26
N LEU A 147 10.88 1.37 0.31
CA LEU A 147 10.76 0.73 1.63
C LEU A 147 11.16 1.72 2.73
N PRO A 148 10.20 2.23 3.53
CA PRO A 148 10.51 3.12 4.64
C PRO A 148 11.11 2.34 5.81
N LEU A 149 11.92 2.99 6.64
CA LEU A 149 12.60 2.38 7.80
C LEU A 149 13.26 1.06 7.44
N ALA A 150 13.91 0.99 6.27
CA ALA A 150 14.49 -0.23 5.73
C ALA A 150 15.46 -0.90 6.71
N ALA A 151 16.23 -0.11 7.47
CA ALA A 151 17.21 -0.63 8.44
C ALA A 151 16.56 -1.41 9.60
N SER A 152 15.35 -1.05 10.02
CA SER A 152 14.64 -1.74 11.10
C SER A 152 13.77 -2.90 10.61
N THR A 153 13.48 -2.99 9.32
CA THR A 153 12.52 -3.95 8.76
C THR A 153 12.88 -5.40 9.11
N ALA A 154 14.14 -5.78 9.03
CA ALA A 154 14.58 -7.14 9.35
C ALA A 154 14.24 -7.56 10.80
N ALA A 155 14.35 -6.64 11.74
CA ALA A 155 14.07 -6.87 13.16
C ALA A 155 12.58 -6.77 13.50
N GLU A 156 11.83 -5.92 12.77
CA GLU A 156 10.43 -5.59 13.09
C GLU A 156 9.41 -6.38 12.26
N ARG A 157 9.82 -7.06 11.20
CA ARG A 157 8.90 -7.82 10.34
C ARG A 157 8.19 -8.92 11.11
N SER A 158 6.91 -9.08 10.85
CA SER A 158 6.10 -10.13 11.45
C SER A 158 6.42 -11.50 10.84
N PRO A 159 6.64 -12.55 11.65
CA PRO A 159 6.76 -13.92 11.15
C PRO A 159 5.52 -14.38 10.37
N ALA A 160 4.33 -13.89 10.71
CA ALA A 160 3.10 -14.21 10.00
C ALA A 160 3.15 -13.84 8.52
N ASN A 161 3.85 -12.77 8.17
CA ASN A 161 4.01 -12.28 6.80
C ASN A 161 5.38 -12.57 6.19
N ALA A 162 6.20 -13.47 6.76
CA ALA A 162 7.55 -13.76 6.25
C ALA A 162 7.60 -14.27 4.79
N GLY A 163 6.49 -14.73 4.23
CA GLY A 163 6.38 -15.18 2.84
C GLY A 163 5.18 -14.54 2.13
N VAL A 164 4.71 -13.36 2.57
CA VAL A 164 3.61 -12.67 1.90
C VAL A 164 4.03 -12.31 0.46
N PRO A 165 3.23 -12.63 -0.57
CA PRO A 165 3.56 -12.25 -1.94
C PRO A 165 3.48 -10.73 -2.09
N ILE A 166 4.43 -10.17 -2.85
CA ILE A 166 4.53 -8.73 -3.08
C ILE A 166 4.60 -8.46 -4.59
N LEU A 167 3.64 -7.70 -5.11
CA LEU A 167 3.70 -7.14 -6.45
C LEU A 167 4.28 -5.73 -6.36
N MET A 168 5.36 -5.48 -7.10
CA MET A 168 5.99 -4.16 -7.21
C MET A 168 5.96 -3.67 -8.66
N GLY A 169 5.53 -2.44 -8.85
CA GLY A 169 5.53 -1.74 -10.14
C GLY A 169 6.23 -0.39 -10.05
N HIS A 170 6.92 0.04 -11.13
CA HIS A 170 7.61 1.33 -11.15
C HIS A 170 7.73 1.91 -12.57
N GLY A 171 7.58 3.22 -12.71
CA GLY A 171 7.83 3.92 -13.96
C GLY A 171 9.33 4.08 -14.24
N ARG A 172 9.79 3.70 -15.43
CA ARG A 172 11.21 3.84 -15.83
C ARG A 172 11.68 5.29 -15.91
N PHE A 173 10.75 6.22 -16.11
CA PHE A 173 11.01 7.66 -16.25
C PHE A 173 10.53 8.46 -15.04
N ASP A 174 10.26 7.79 -13.90
CA ASP A 174 9.81 8.43 -12.68
C ASP A 174 10.89 9.36 -12.10
N THR A 175 10.58 10.66 -12.08
CA THR A 175 11.46 11.71 -11.53
C THR A 175 11.06 12.14 -10.12
N MET A 176 9.89 11.72 -9.64
CA MET A 176 9.40 12.02 -8.28
C MET A 176 9.97 11.03 -7.26
N VAL A 177 9.80 9.75 -7.53
CA VAL A 177 10.44 8.65 -6.80
C VAL A 177 11.33 7.91 -7.79
N VAL A 178 12.59 8.28 -7.87
CA VAL A 178 13.51 7.73 -8.87
C VAL A 178 13.54 6.18 -8.83
N PRO A 179 13.60 5.49 -9.98
CA PRO A 179 13.51 4.02 -10.06
C PRO A 179 14.53 3.29 -9.18
N ALA A 180 15.69 3.89 -8.93
CA ALA A 180 16.71 3.34 -8.05
C ALA A 180 16.19 3.08 -6.61
N ARG A 181 15.19 3.84 -6.14
CA ARG A 181 14.58 3.63 -4.81
C ARG A 181 13.67 2.41 -4.79
N GLY A 182 12.88 2.22 -5.85
CA GLY A 182 12.05 1.02 -6.01
C GLY A 182 12.89 -0.23 -6.14
N LEU A 183 13.99 -0.17 -6.92
CA LEU A 183 14.95 -1.27 -7.06
C LEU A 183 15.63 -1.61 -5.72
N ALA A 184 16.05 -0.61 -4.95
CA ALA A 184 16.63 -0.83 -3.62
C ALA A 184 15.61 -1.48 -2.66
N ALA A 185 14.35 -1.06 -2.70
CA ALA A 185 13.27 -1.68 -1.92
C ALA A 185 13.07 -3.15 -2.33
N ARG A 186 12.99 -3.45 -3.62
CA ARG A 186 12.89 -4.81 -4.16
C ARG A 186 14.04 -5.68 -3.68
N ASP A 187 15.27 -5.21 -3.83
CA ASP A 187 16.47 -5.99 -3.48
C ASP A 187 16.54 -6.25 -1.97
N ALA A 188 16.17 -5.29 -1.14
CA ALA A 188 16.07 -5.48 0.30
C ALA A 188 15.00 -6.53 0.67
N LEU A 189 13.83 -6.51 0.02
CA LEU A 189 12.77 -7.49 0.26
C LEU A 189 13.16 -8.89 -0.21
N LEU A 190 13.81 -9.02 -1.38
CA LEU A 190 14.35 -10.29 -1.86
C LEU A 190 15.41 -10.84 -0.92
N ALA A 191 16.31 -10.01 -0.40
CA ALA A 191 17.32 -10.40 0.58
C ALA A 191 16.71 -10.89 1.91
N LEU A 192 15.51 -10.42 2.26
CA LEU A 192 14.72 -10.87 3.41
C LEU A 192 13.89 -12.13 3.11
N GLY A 193 13.94 -12.66 1.88
CA GLY A 193 13.25 -13.89 1.47
C GLY A 193 11.79 -13.72 1.04
N TYR A 194 11.34 -12.47 0.77
CA TYR A 194 9.98 -12.26 0.27
C TYR A 194 9.84 -12.66 -1.20
N PRO A 195 8.72 -13.29 -1.62
CA PRO A 195 8.42 -13.54 -3.02
C PRO A 195 7.96 -12.23 -3.68
N VAL A 196 8.89 -11.53 -4.32
CA VAL A 196 8.64 -10.26 -5.01
C VAL A 196 8.50 -10.50 -6.50
N GLN A 197 7.38 -10.07 -7.08
CA GLN A 197 7.19 -9.93 -8.51
C GLN A 197 7.39 -8.45 -8.87
N TRP A 198 8.40 -8.17 -9.70
CA TRP A 198 8.77 -6.83 -10.12
C TRP A 198 8.44 -6.57 -11.58
N HIS A 199 7.80 -5.44 -11.85
CA HIS A 199 7.57 -4.91 -13.20
C HIS A 199 8.03 -3.46 -13.30
N ASP A 200 8.59 -3.09 -14.44
CA ASP A 200 8.87 -1.70 -14.78
C ASP A 200 8.18 -1.32 -16.09
N TYR A 201 7.63 -0.11 -16.13
CA TYR A 201 6.79 0.36 -17.23
C TYR A 201 7.38 1.63 -17.87
N PRO A 202 7.13 1.87 -19.20
CA PRO A 202 7.63 3.07 -19.87
C PRO A 202 6.76 4.30 -19.55
N MET A 203 6.69 4.66 -18.26
CA MET A 203 5.91 5.78 -17.75
C MET A 203 6.72 6.59 -16.73
N GLU A 204 6.23 7.78 -16.40
CA GLU A 204 6.70 8.62 -15.30
C GLU A 204 6.08 8.17 -13.97
N HIS A 205 5.86 9.12 -13.02
CA HIS A 205 5.21 8.86 -11.72
C HIS A 205 3.69 8.77 -11.89
N SER A 206 3.21 7.67 -12.47
CA SER A 206 1.80 7.44 -12.82
C SER A 206 1.47 5.95 -12.79
N VAL A 207 0.27 5.60 -13.24
CA VAL A 207 -0.20 4.21 -13.45
C VAL A 207 -0.57 4.05 -14.92
N CYS A 208 -0.20 2.94 -15.55
CA CYS A 208 -0.52 2.64 -16.95
C CYS A 208 -1.46 1.42 -17.08
N PRO A 209 -2.12 1.24 -18.24
CA PRO A 209 -3.03 0.11 -18.45
C PRO A 209 -2.38 -1.26 -18.28
N GLU A 210 -1.10 -1.40 -18.65
CA GLU A 210 -0.34 -2.64 -18.52
C GLU A 210 -0.15 -3.00 -17.03
N GLU A 211 0.14 -2.01 -16.18
CA GLU A 211 0.27 -2.19 -14.73
C GLU A 211 -1.06 -2.62 -14.10
N ILE A 212 -2.20 -2.05 -14.56
CA ILE A 212 -3.54 -2.46 -14.12
C ILE A 212 -3.84 -3.92 -14.55
N THR A 213 -3.45 -4.30 -15.77
CA THR A 213 -3.60 -5.66 -16.27
C THR A 213 -2.80 -6.67 -15.44
N ASP A 214 -1.55 -6.34 -15.10
CA ASP A 214 -0.69 -7.16 -14.26
C ASP A 214 -1.23 -7.26 -12.83
N LEU A 215 -1.75 -6.15 -12.28
CA LEU A 215 -2.45 -6.13 -10.98
C LEU A 215 -3.65 -7.10 -10.99
N ASN A 216 -4.51 -7.01 -12.01
CA ASN A 216 -5.69 -7.87 -12.10
C ASN A 216 -5.30 -9.35 -12.07
N ARG A 217 -4.33 -9.74 -12.90
CA ARG A 217 -3.81 -11.11 -12.98
C ARG A 217 -3.25 -11.57 -11.64
N TRP A 218 -2.47 -10.72 -10.98
CA TRP A 218 -1.84 -11.04 -9.71
C TRP A 218 -2.88 -11.17 -8.57
N LEU A 219 -3.88 -10.28 -8.53
CA LEU A 219 -4.97 -10.35 -7.55
C LEU A 219 -5.76 -11.65 -7.69
N LEU A 220 -6.06 -12.08 -8.91
CA LEU A 220 -6.72 -13.37 -9.16
C LEU A 220 -5.90 -14.55 -8.62
N GLN A 221 -4.56 -14.49 -8.65
CA GLN A 221 -3.69 -15.55 -8.11
C GLN A 221 -3.68 -15.56 -6.58
N VAL A 222 -3.47 -14.40 -5.93
CA VAL A 222 -3.33 -14.34 -4.47
C VAL A 222 -4.66 -14.42 -3.72
N LEU A 223 -5.77 -14.11 -4.40
CA LEU A 223 -7.12 -14.20 -3.88
C LEU A 223 -7.86 -15.46 -4.42
N ALA A 224 -7.20 -16.36 -5.14
CA ALA A 224 -7.80 -17.63 -5.51
C ALA A 224 -8.31 -18.37 -4.26
N LEU A 225 -9.50 -18.97 -4.37
CA LEU A 225 -9.98 -19.89 -3.34
C LEU A 225 -9.10 -21.14 -3.40
N ALA A 226 -8.50 -21.52 -2.28
CA ALA A 226 -7.80 -22.79 -2.13
C ALA A 226 -8.78 -23.95 -2.14
#